data_fc168fe68b896062dca0752ca07cfce8
#
_entry.id   fc168fe68b896062dca0752ca07cfce8
#
_cell.length_a   1.000
_cell.length_b   1.000
_cell.length_c   1.000
_cell.angle_alpha   90.00
_cell.angle_beta   90.00
_cell.angle_gamma   90.00
#
_symmetry.space_group_name_H-M   'P 1'
#
loop_
_entity.id
_entity.type
_entity.pdbx_description
1 polymer ?
#
loop_
_entity_poly.entity_id
_entity_poly.type
_entity_poly.pdbx_seq_one_letter_code
_entity_poly.pdbx_strand_id
1 'polypeptide(L)'
;LISKGYKVAICEQVEDPAKAKGLVKRDIIRVVTPGTVIESSMLQDDKNNYIASIFLKGGAAGLCFADVSTGTAHITELKREKIAPAVIAELCRYNPSEVLMNPGLLDCREITAYIKKNMNCAVELVEEERYAPGLVAISLENQFGRDWAAKTGITEDGLVRFAMAALLEYLHDTQIKGVERLKTVITYNEAQFMRLSKVTRANLELTETLRGREKRGTLLWVL
;
A
#
# COMPACT_ATOMS: atom_id res chain seq x y z
N LEU A 1 -13.44 14.31 0.96
CA LEU A 1 -13.74 13.04 1.64
C LEU A 1 -12.50 12.15 1.67
N ILE A 2 -11.85 11.86 0.53
CA ILE A 2 -10.68 10.99 0.43
C ILE A 2 -9.55 11.48 1.34
N SER A 3 -9.22 12.78 1.34
CA SER A 3 -8.20 13.38 2.22
C SER A 3 -8.48 13.24 3.73
N LYS A 4 -9.71 12.85 4.09
CA LYS A 4 -10.12 12.52 5.47
C LYS A 4 -10.15 11.01 5.74
N GLY A 5 -9.59 10.19 4.84
CA GLY A 5 -9.53 8.74 5.00
C GLY A 5 -10.78 7.97 4.59
N TYR A 6 -11.79 8.62 3.97
CA TYR A 6 -12.99 7.93 3.51
C TYR A 6 -12.79 7.28 2.14
N LYS A 7 -13.39 6.10 1.95
CA LYS A 7 -13.58 5.47 0.64
C LYS A 7 -14.77 6.13 -0.06
N VAL A 8 -14.63 6.45 -1.34
CA VAL A 8 -15.65 7.14 -2.14
C VAL A 8 -16.01 6.29 -3.35
N ALA A 9 -17.23 5.80 -3.38
CA ALA A 9 -17.76 5.11 -4.55
C ALA A 9 -18.21 6.13 -5.61
N ILE A 10 -17.71 5.97 -6.83
CA ILE A 10 -18.14 6.74 -8.00
C ILE A 10 -19.19 5.91 -8.73
N CYS A 11 -20.38 6.50 -8.88
CA CYS A 11 -21.51 5.87 -9.53
C CYS A 11 -21.87 6.65 -10.81
N GLU A 12 -21.90 5.96 -11.93
CA GLU A 12 -22.26 6.53 -13.23
C GLU A 12 -23.52 5.89 -13.82
N GLN A 13 -24.12 6.57 -14.79
CA GLN A 13 -25.23 6.04 -15.55
C GLN A 13 -24.70 5.01 -16.56
N VAL A 14 -25.19 3.78 -16.46
CA VAL A 14 -24.78 2.67 -17.34
C VAL A 14 -25.81 2.36 -18.43
N GLU A 15 -26.91 3.12 -18.47
CA GLU A 15 -27.99 2.99 -19.43
C GLU A 15 -28.21 4.30 -20.18
N ASP A 16 -28.52 4.20 -21.49
CA ASP A 16 -28.85 5.35 -22.31
C ASP A 16 -30.18 6.00 -21.82
N PRO A 17 -30.16 7.27 -21.39
CA PRO A 17 -31.35 7.96 -20.91
C PRO A 17 -32.51 7.95 -21.89
N ALA A 18 -32.23 7.93 -23.22
CA ALA A 18 -33.23 7.90 -24.26
C ALA A 18 -33.97 6.56 -24.37
N LYS A 19 -33.40 5.50 -23.81
CA LYS A 19 -33.95 4.14 -23.84
C LYS A 19 -34.54 3.69 -22.49
N ALA A 20 -34.30 4.45 -21.44
CA ALA A 20 -34.76 4.12 -20.10
C ALA A 20 -36.27 4.31 -19.95
N LYS A 21 -36.98 3.27 -19.50
CA LYS A 21 -38.42 3.34 -19.14
C LYS A 21 -38.53 3.69 -17.65
N GLY A 22 -38.07 4.89 -17.24
CA GLY A 22 -38.14 5.34 -15.84
C GLY A 22 -36.81 5.90 -15.36
N LEU A 23 -36.40 5.57 -14.13
CA LEU A 23 -35.09 5.97 -13.59
C LEU A 23 -33.97 5.24 -14.32
N VAL A 24 -33.02 6.01 -14.84
CA VAL A 24 -31.82 5.47 -15.52
C VAL A 24 -31.03 4.62 -14.55
N LYS A 25 -30.64 3.41 -14.96
CA LYS A 25 -29.79 2.51 -14.16
C LYS A 25 -28.41 3.15 -13.94
N ARG A 26 -27.99 3.13 -12.69
CA ARG A 26 -26.66 3.56 -12.24
C ARG A 26 -25.91 2.39 -11.63
N ASP A 27 -24.59 2.38 -11.82
CA ASP A 27 -23.74 1.35 -11.21
C ASP A 27 -22.45 1.98 -10.67
N ILE A 28 -21.84 1.32 -9.69
CA ILE A 28 -20.56 1.74 -9.14
C ILE A 28 -19.49 1.31 -10.13
N ILE A 29 -18.81 2.30 -10.73
CA ILE A 29 -17.77 2.06 -11.71
C ILE A 29 -16.37 2.03 -11.08
N ARG A 30 -16.22 2.62 -9.89
CA ARG A 30 -14.96 2.70 -9.18
C ARG A 30 -15.15 3.09 -7.72
N VAL A 31 -14.30 2.54 -6.85
CA VAL A 31 -14.14 2.98 -5.46
C VAL A 31 -12.78 3.64 -5.32
N VAL A 32 -12.73 4.92 -4.98
CA VAL A 32 -11.50 5.67 -4.73
C VAL A 32 -11.20 5.66 -3.24
N THR A 33 -9.99 5.25 -2.89
CA THR A 33 -9.50 5.20 -1.51
C THR A 33 -8.25 6.07 -1.36
N PRO A 34 -7.81 6.43 -0.14
CA PRO A 34 -6.64 7.30 0.03
C PRO A 34 -5.37 6.79 -0.66
N GLY A 35 -5.11 5.48 -0.64
CA GLY A 35 -3.92 4.86 -1.25
C GLY A 35 -4.06 4.61 -2.75
N THR A 36 -5.27 4.74 -3.30
CA THR A 36 -5.56 4.41 -4.71
C THR A 36 -5.85 5.61 -5.59
N VAL A 37 -5.59 6.83 -5.09
CA VAL A 37 -5.70 8.06 -5.88
C VAL A 37 -4.63 8.07 -6.97
N ILE A 38 -5.07 8.31 -8.22
CA ILE A 38 -4.20 8.42 -9.40
C ILE A 38 -4.35 9.78 -10.10
N GLU A 39 -5.36 10.56 -9.75
CA GLU A 39 -5.60 11.87 -10.33
C GLU A 39 -4.57 12.88 -9.81
N SER A 40 -3.81 13.50 -10.70
CA SER A 40 -2.78 14.50 -10.37
C SER A 40 -3.32 15.67 -9.53
N SER A 41 -4.57 16.07 -9.75
CA SER A 41 -5.21 17.13 -8.97
C SER A 41 -5.45 16.78 -7.49
N MET A 42 -5.37 15.50 -7.13
CA MET A 42 -5.55 14.99 -5.76
C MET A 42 -4.24 14.49 -5.14
N LEU A 43 -3.19 14.36 -5.93
CA LEU A 43 -1.85 13.97 -5.49
C LEU A 43 -1.04 15.22 -5.12
N GLN A 44 -0.09 15.03 -4.20
CA GLN A 44 0.94 16.06 -3.95
C GLN A 44 2.08 15.82 -4.94
N ASP A 45 2.43 16.82 -5.76
CA ASP A 45 3.40 16.71 -6.85
C ASP A 45 4.81 16.29 -6.39
N ASP A 46 5.11 16.46 -5.11
CA ASP A 46 6.43 16.21 -4.52
C ASP A 46 6.50 14.93 -3.67
N LYS A 47 5.42 14.13 -3.59
CA LYS A 47 5.36 12.93 -2.73
C LYS A 47 4.67 11.77 -3.42
N ASN A 48 5.25 10.58 -3.27
CA ASN A 48 4.60 9.35 -3.67
C ASN A 48 3.38 9.05 -2.77
N ASN A 49 2.34 8.49 -3.36
CA ASN A 49 1.13 8.08 -2.64
C ASN A 49 1.14 6.56 -2.47
N TYR A 50 1.76 6.10 -1.37
CA TYR A 50 1.88 4.67 -1.13
C TYR A 50 0.62 4.07 -0.49
N ILE A 51 0.24 2.88 -0.99
CA ILE A 51 -0.57 1.89 -0.30
C ILE A 51 0.35 0.78 0.20
N ALA A 52 0.22 0.41 1.46
CA ALA A 52 0.98 -0.69 2.05
C ALA A 52 0.11 -1.93 2.20
N SER A 53 0.68 -3.10 1.93
CA SER A 53 0.10 -4.39 2.29
C SER A 53 1.07 -5.15 3.17
N ILE A 54 0.60 -5.61 4.33
CA ILE A 54 1.41 -6.27 5.36
C ILE A 54 0.80 -7.63 5.68
N PHE A 55 1.59 -8.67 5.51
CA PHE A 55 1.25 -10.03 5.94
C PHE A 55 2.20 -10.48 7.03
N LEU A 56 1.69 -10.60 8.25
CA LEU A 56 2.45 -11.02 9.44
C LEU A 56 2.10 -12.46 9.83
N LYS A 57 3.12 -13.31 9.97
CA LYS A 57 2.96 -14.70 10.43
C LYS A 57 4.23 -15.20 11.10
N GLY A 58 4.10 -15.79 12.30
CA GLY A 58 5.19 -16.51 12.96
C GLY A 58 6.46 -15.71 13.22
N GLY A 59 6.36 -14.40 13.54
CA GLY A 59 7.53 -13.53 13.77
C GLY A 59 8.23 -13.07 12.49
N ALA A 60 7.65 -13.34 11.32
CA ALA A 60 8.10 -12.83 10.04
C ALA A 60 6.99 -12.01 9.36
N ALA A 61 7.36 -11.08 8.50
CA ALA A 61 6.43 -10.23 7.78
C ALA A 61 6.83 -10.09 6.30
N GLY A 62 5.86 -10.27 5.41
CA GLY A 62 5.95 -9.82 4.02
C GLY A 62 5.37 -8.42 3.89
N LEU A 63 6.11 -7.50 3.30
CA LEU A 63 5.72 -6.11 3.11
C LEU A 63 5.71 -5.76 1.63
N CYS A 64 4.67 -5.07 1.21
CA CYS A 64 4.56 -4.49 -0.12
C CYS A 64 4.11 -3.03 0.00
N PHE A 65 4.85 -2.10 -0.60
CA PHE A 65 4.51 -0.68 -0.69
C PHE A 65 4.39 -0.31 -2.16
N ALA A 66 3.19 -0.04 -2.61
CA ALA A 66 2.93 0.29 -4.01
C ALA A 66 2.46 1.73 -4.17
N ASP A 67 2.99 2.39 -5.19
CA ASP A 67 2.46 3.64 -5.71
C ASP A 67 1.75 3.34 -7.04
N VAL A 68 0.41 3.37 -6.98
CA VAL A 68 -0.44 3.04 -8.13
C VAL A 68 -0.29 4.06 -9.26
N SER A 69 0.05 5.31 -8.93
CA SER A 69 0.23 6.38 -9.92
C SER A 69 1.46 6.18 -10.79
N THR A 70 2.55 5.67 -10.19
CA THR A 70 3.80 5.36 -10.90
C THR A 70 3.89 3.92 -11.41
N GLY A 71 3.02 3.04 -10.91
CA GLY A 71 3.02 1.62 -11.26
C GLY A 71 4.19 0.83 -10.67
N THR A 72 4.75 1.29 -9.54
CA THR A 72 5.91 0.69 -8.88
C THR A 72 5.54 0.13 -7.53
N ALA A 73 5.98 -1.09 -7.23
CA ALA A 73 5.87 -1.73 -5.92
C ALA A 73 7.26 -2.02 -5.36
N HIS A 74 7.47 -1.65 -4.12
CA HIS A 74 8.65 -1.99 -3.33
C HIS A 74 8.30 -3.12 -2.36
N ILE A 75 9.08 -4.19 -2.37
CA ILE A 75 8.79 -5.37 -1.57
C ILE A 75 9.98 -5.79 -0.72
N THR A 76 9.69 -6.27 0.48
CA THR A 76 10.71 -6.84 1.37
C THR A 76 10.12 -7.89 2.30
N GLU A 77 10.93 -8.83 2.74
CA GLU A 77 10.57 -9.80 3.77
C GLU A 77 11.43 -9.58 5.01
N LEU A 78 10.77 -9.49 6.15
CA LEU A 78 11.41 -9.29 7.45
C LEU A 78 11.30 -10.56 8.28
N LYS A 79 12.45 -11.05 8.78
CA LYS A 79 12.52 -12.17 9.74
C LYS A 79 13.32 -11.71 10.94
N ARG A 80 12.66 -11.47 12.08
CA ARG A 80 13.28 -10.90 13.27
C ARG A 80 12.66 -11.47 14.54
N GLU A 81 13.45 -11.64 15.58
CA GLU A 81 12.94 -12.00 16.89
C GLU A 81 11.94 -10.95 17.41
N LYS A 82 12.24 -9.68 17.21
CA LYS A 82 11.32 -8.55 17.46
C LYS A 82 10.93 -7.92 16.13
N ILE A 83 9.81 -8.38 15.57
CA ILE A 83 9.36 -7.96 14.24
C ILE A 83 8.77 -6.54 14.23
N ALA A 84 8.09 -6.13 15.30
CA ALA A 84 7.35 -4.87 15.33
C ALA A 84 8.20 -3.63 15.07
N PRO A 85 9.38 -3.42 15.67
CA PRO A 85 10.23 -2.28 15.37
C PRO A 85 10.68 -2.21 13.91
N ALA A 86 10.90 -3.38 13.27
CA ALA A 86 11.31 -3.43 11.87
C ALA A 86 10.16 -3.03 10.94
N VAL A 87 8.95 -3.56 11.15
CA VAL A 87 7.75 -3.17 10.40
C VAL A 87 7.43 -1.68 10.59
N ILE A 88 7.51 -1.17 11.83
CA ILE A 88 7.30 0.25 12.13
C ILE A 88 8.32 1.13 11.40
N ALA A 89 9.58 0.71 11.30
CA ALA A 89 10.59 1.47 10.56
C ALA A 89 10.25 1.60 9.08
N GLU A 90 9.78 0.53 8.44
CA GLU A 90 9.34 0.56 7.04
C GLU A 90 8.06 1.41 6.86
N LEU A 91 7.10 1.30 7.76
CA LEU A 91 5.93 2.19 7.76
C LEU A 91 6.32 3.68 7.90
N CYS A 92 7.31 3.99 8.74
CA CYS A 92 7.85 5.35 8.85
C CYS A 92 8.53 5.80 7.55
N ARG A 93 9.22 4.89 6.87
CA ARG A 93 9.98 5.19 5.65
C ARG A 93 9.07 5.55 4.50
N TYR A 94 8.06 4.73 4.24
CA TYR A 94 7.14 4.89 3.12
C TYR A 94 5.96 5.82 3.44
N ASN A 95 5.59 5.96 4.72
CA ASN A 95 4.47 6.78 5.20
C ASN A 95 3.20 6.61 4.35
N PRO A 96 2.66 5.39 4.23
CA PRO A 96 1.55 5.10 3.33
C PRO A 96 0.27 5.83 3.72
N SER A 97 -0.54 6.20 2.74
CA SER A 97 -1.87 6.79 2.91
C SER A 97 -2.94 5.73 3.25
N GLU A 98 -2.63 4.47 3.00
CA GLU A 98 -3.50 3.35 3.27
C GLU A 98 -2.70 2.10 3.61
N VAL A 99 -3.20 1.29 4.56
CA VAL A 99 -2.55 0.05 5.02
C VAL A 99 -3.56 -1.09 4.97
N LEU A 100 -3.23 -2.12 4.18
CA LEU A 100 -3.91 -3.41 4.18
C LEU A 100 -3.19 -4.33 5.16
N MET A 101 -3.93 -5.04 5.99
CA MET A 101 -3.33 -5.94 6.97
C MET A 101 -4.10 -7.26 7.09
N ASN A 102 -3.36 -8.35 7.30
CA ASN A 102 -3.97 -9.64 7.62
C ASN A 102 -4.41 -9.70 9.09
N PRO A 103 -5.33 -10.63 9.45
CA PRO A 103 -5.79 -10.78 10.84
C PRO A 103 -4.66 -11.01 11.84
N GLY A 104 -3.60 -11.74 11.47
CA GLY A 104 -2.43 -11.95 12.33
C GLY A 104 -1.70 -10.69 12.79
N LEU A 105 -1.87 -9.57 12.06
CA LEU A 105 -1.30 -8.29 12.47
C LEU A 105 -2.03 -7.69 13.70
N LEU A 106 -3.31 -8.03 13.91
CA LEU A 106 -4.08 -7.54 15.06
C LEU A 106 -3.49 -8.00 16.39
N ASP A 107 -2.85 -9.16 16.42
CA ASP A 107 -2.20 -9.71 17.59
C ASP A 107 -0.93 -8.91 17.97
N CYS A 108 -0.34 -8.20 17.01
CA CYS A 108 0.82 -7.36 17.22
C CYS A 108 0.43 -5.94 17.65
N ARG A 109 0.13 -5.79 18.95
CA ARG A 109 -0.35 -4.52 19.55
C ARG A 109 0.58 -3.33 19.30
N GLU A 110 1.89 -3.55 19.20
CA GLU A 110 2.86 -2.47 18.96
C GLU A 110 2.65 -1.84 17.59
N ILE A 111 2.46 -2.66 16.54
CA ILE A 111 2.25 -2.18 15.17
C ILE A 111 0.89 -1.47 15.06
N THR A 112 -0.18 -2.11 15.55
CA THR A 112 -1.53 -1.54 15.46
C THR A 112 -1.66 -0.24 16.26
N ALA A 113 -1.05 -0.17 17.46
CA ALA A 113 -1.01 1.06 18.24
C ALA A 113 -0.20 2.16 17.53
N TYR A 114 0.92 1.78 16.89
CA TYR A 114 1.72 2.75 16.12
C TYR A 114 0.91 3.33 14.95
N ILE A 115 0.27 2.49 14.14
CA ILE A 115 -0.57 2.93 13.02
C ILE A 115 -1.65 3.89 13.52
N LYS A 116 -2.40 3.49 14.55
CA LYS A 116 -3.50 4.30 15.11
C LYS A 116 -3.06 5.66 15.67
N LYS A 117 -1.89 5.72 16.34
CA LYS A 117 -1.47 6.93 17.06
C LYS A 117 -0.58 7.86 16.24
N ASN A 118 0.19 7.32 15.29
CA ASN A 118 1.27 8.06 14.64
C ASN A 118 1.08 8.22 13.12
N MET A 119 0.10 7.53 12.53
CA MET A 119 -0.16 7.61 11.10
C MET A 119 -1.54 8.18 10.83
N ASN A 120 -1.62 9.01 9.79
CA ASN A 120 -2.89 9.47 9.26
C ASN A 120 -3.16 8.71 7.96
N CYS A 121 -3.53 7.45 8.09
CA CYS A 121 -3.79 6.56 6.97
C CYS A 121 -5.10 5.81 7.16
N ALA A 122 -5.72 5.39 6.05
CA ALA A 122 -6.82 4.44 6.08
C ALA A 122 -6.27 3.05 6.41
N VAL A 123 -7.07 2.23 7.08
CA VAL A 123 -6.70 0.85 7.43
C VAL A 123 -7.79 -0.09 6.97
N GLU A 124 -7.38 -1.16 6.28
CA GLU A 124 -8.25 -2.23 5.82
C GLU A 124 -7.78 -3.56 6.37
N LEU A 125 -8.70 -4.29 6.97
CA LEU A 125 -8.48 -5.68 7.37
C LEU A 125 -8.89 -6.59 6.22
N VAL A 126 -7.92 -7.29 5.64
CA VAL A 126 -8.16 -8.26 4.56
C VAL A 126 -8.58 -9.60 5.16
N GLU A 127 -9.64 -10.18 4.64
CA GLU A 127 -10.18 -11.46 5.10
C GLU A 127 -9.18 -12.61 4.92
N GLU A 128 -9.16 -13.57 5.87
CA GLU A 128 -8.19 -14.67 5.90
C GLU A 128 -8.28 -15.55 4.63
N GLU A 129 -9.46 -15.71 4.08
CA GLU A 129 -9.74 -16.51 2.89
C GLU A 129 -8.97 -16.02 1.66
N ARG A 130 -8.70 -14.71 1.57
CA ARG A 130 -7.94 -14.11 0.46
C ARG A 130 -6.47 -14.49 0.45
N TYR A 131 -5.98 -15.02 1.57
CA TYR A 131 -4.61 -15.52 1.69
C TYR A 131 -4.48 -17.03 1.39
N ALA A 132 -5.54 -17.67 0.88
CA ALA A 132 -5.46 -19.08 0.46
C ALA A 132 -4.38 -19.24 -0.63
N PRO A 133 -3.44 -20.21 -0.48
CA PRO A 133 -2.26 -20.32 -1.38
C PRO A 133 -2.62 -20.41 -2.86
N GLY A 134 -3.74 -21.08 -3.20
CA GLY A 134 -4.22 -21.17 -4.58
C GLY A 134 -4.66 -19.84 -5.16
N LEU A 135 -5.39 -19.03 -4.38
CA LEU A 135 -5.82 -17.69 -4.80
C LEU A 135 -4.62 -16.74 -4.96
N VAL A 136 -3.68 -16.82 -4.04
CA VAL A 136 -2.43 -16.03 -4.09
C VAL A 136 -1.64 -16.34 -5.38
N ALA A 137 -1.48 -17.62 -5.73
CA ALA A 137 -0.79 -18.01 -6.96
C ALA A 137 -1.51 -17.48 -8.21
N ILE A 138 -2.84 -17.63 -8.27
CA ILE A 138 -3.67 -17.15 -9.40
C ILE A 138 -3.55 -15.64 -9.55
N SER A 139 -3.63 -14.87 -8.45
CA SER A 139 -3.53 -13.41 -8.49
C SER A 139 -2.17 -12.95 -9.02
N LEU A 140 -1.07 -13.57 -8.58
CA LEU A 140 0.27 -13.27 -9.08
C LEU A 140 0.47 -13.67 -10.55
N GLU A 141 -0.05 -14.83 -10.96
CA GLU A 141 0.00 -15.27 -12.35
C GLU A 141 -0.78 -14.37 -13.28
N ASN A 142 -1.96 -13.92 -12.88
CA ASN A 142 -2.80 -13.00 -13.66
C ASN A 142 -2.08 -11.66 -13.89
N GLN A 143 -1.36 -11.15 -12.89
CA GLN A 143 -0.70 -9.86 -12.97
C GLN A 143 0.66 -9.94 -13.70
N PHE A 144 1.49 -10.94 -13.38
CA PHE A 144 2.89 -10.98 -13.82
C PHE A 144 3.19 -12.13 -14.80
N GLY A 145 2.23 -13.04 -15.03
CA GLY A 145 2.40 -14.24 -15.84
C GLY A 145 2.91 -15.44 -15.04
N ARG A 146 3.00 -16.61 -15.67
CA ARG A 146 3.41 -17.86 -15.00
C ARG A 146 4.81 -17.83 -14.40
N ASP A 147 5.68 -16.98 -14.94
CA ASP A 147 7.05 -16.77 -14.49
C ASP A 147 7.20 -15.61 -13.49
N TRP A 148 6.10 -15.30 -12.76
CA TRP A 148 6.03 -14.18 -11.82
C TRP A 148 7.19 -14.17 -10.81
N ALA A 149 7.61 -15.32 -10.29
CA ALA A 149 8.70 -15.41 -9.32
C ALA A 149 10.03 -14.88 -9.90
N ALA A 150 10.36 -15.28 -11.13
CA ALA A 150 11.56 -14.79 -11.81
C ALA A 150 11.50 -13.31 -12.16
N LYS A 151 10.32 -12.82 -12.55
CA LYS A 151 10.11 -11.41 -12.95
C LYS A 151 10.11 -10.44 -11.76
N THR A 152 9.55 -10.85 -10.64
CA THR A 152 9.35 -9.98 -9.48
C THR A 152 10.38 -10.16 -8.37
N GLY A 153 11.10 -11.29 -8.36
CA GLY A 153 11.97 -11.69 -7.25
C GLY A 153 11.22 -12.16 -6.00
N ILE A 154 9.89 -12.33 -6.09
CA ILE A 154 9.09 -12.91 -5.01
C ILE A 154 9.32 -14.41 -5.00
N THR A 155 9.69 -14.96 -3.84
CA THR A 155 9.89 -16.41 -3.69
C THR A 155 8.57 -17.12 -3.43
N GLU A 156 8.45 -18.36 -3.92
CA GLU A 156 7.22 -19.17 -3.78
C GLU A 156 6.88 -19.52 -2.33
N ASP A 157 7.87 -19.58 -1.45
CA ASP A 157 7.74 -19.86 -0.01
C ASP A 157 7.73 -18.59 0.85
N GLY A 158 8.03 -17.43 0.25
CA GLY A 158 8.11 -16.14 0.95
C GLY A 158 6.76 -15.56 1.36
N LEU A 159 6.74 -14.81 2.47
CA LEU A 159 5.52 -14.15 2.96
C LEU A 159 5.12 -12.95 2.09
N VAL A 160 6.04 -12.37 1.33
CA VAL A 160 5.78 -11.24 0.43
C VAL A 160 4.70 -11.57 -0.61
N ARG A 161 4.62 -12.83 -1.07
CA ARG A 161 3.58 -13.25 -2.03
C ARG A 161 2.17 -12.99 -1.53
N PHE A 162 1.92 -13.20 -0.23
CA PHE A 162 0.62 -12.94 0.40
C PHE A 162 0.32 -11.44 0.45
N ALA A 163 1.30 -10.63 0.84
CA ALA A 163 1.15 -9.18 0.85
C ALA A 163 0.90 -8.60 -0.55
N MET A 164 1.63 -9.08 -1.56
CA MET A 164 1.44 -8.65 -2.95
C MET A 164 0.09 -9.08 -3.50
N ALA A 165 -0.31 -10.35 -3.32
CA ALA A 165 -1.59 -10.84 -3.81
C ALA A 165 -2.77 -10.11 -3.17
N ALA A 166 -2.75 -9.87 -1.85
CA ALA A 166 -3.80 -9.11 -1.17
C ALA A 166 -3.91 -7.67 -1.71
N LEU A 167 -2.78 -7.04 -2.03
CA LEU A 167 -2.78 -5.73 -2.68
C LEU A 167 -3.40 -5.77 -4.07
N LEU A 168 -3.03 -6.74 -4.90
CA LEU A 168 -3.57 -6.89 -6.26
C LEU A 168 -5.09 -7.12 -6.24
N GLU A 169 -5.58 -8.02 -5.39
CA GLU A 169 -7.00 -8.28 -5.21
C GLU A 169 -7.74 -7.03 -4.73
N TYR A 170 -7.19 -6.30 -3.76
CA TYR A 170 -7.78 -5.06 -3.29
C TYR A 170 -7.87 -4.00 -4.39
N LEU A 171 -6.82 -3.85 -5.20
CA LEU A 171 -6.83 -2.94 -6.34
C LEU A 171 -7.84 -3.36 -7.40
N HIS A 172 -8.00 -4.66 -7.64
CA HIS A 172 -9.01 -5.20 -8.55
C HIS A 172 -10.43 -4.93 -8.04
N ASP A 173 -10.71 -5.16 -6.76
CA ASP A 173 -12.02 -4.92 -6.14
C ASP A 173 -12.41 -3.43 -6.15
N THR A 174 -11.44 -2.54 -6.06
CA THR A 174 -11.67 -1.10 -6.16
C THR A 174 -11.82 -0.62 -7.63
N GLN A 175 -11.74 -1.54 -8.59
CA GLN A 175 -11.91 -1.31 -10.04
C GLN A 175 -11.04 -0.19 -10.59
N ILE A 176 -9.80 -0.10 -10.12
CA ILE A 176 -8.89 0.93 -10.59
C ILE A 176 -8.37 0.57 -11.98
N LYS A 177 -8.69 1.43 -12.95
CA LYS A 177 -8.01 1.42 -14.22
C LYS A 177 -6.54 1.75 -13.98
N GLY A 178 -5.67 0.78 -14.14
CA GLY A 178 -4.23 0.98 -13.94
C GLY A 178 -3.55 -0.07 -13.07
N VAL A 179 -4.27 -1.04 -12.51
CA VAL A 179 -3.63 -2.23 -11.89
C VAL A 179 -2.69 -2.90 -12.90
N GLU A 180 -3.06 -2.93 -14.18
CA GLU A 180 -2.22 -3.37 -15.29
C GLU A 180 -0.90 -2.58 -15.42
N ARG A 181 -0.82 -1.37 -14.85
CA ARG A 181 0.39 -0.54 -14.83
C ARG A 181 1.36 -0.94 -13.74
N LEU A 182 0.91 -1.65 -12.70
CA LEU A 182 1.79 -2.15 -11.63
C LEU A 182 2.68 -3.28 -12.18
N LYS A 183 3.71 -2.89 -12.92
CA LYS A 183 4.62 -3.79 -13.63
C LYS A 183 6.02 -3.84 -13.02
N THR A 184 6.41 -2.79 -12.32
CA THR A 184 7.73 -2.68 -11.74
C THR A 184 7.70 -3.13 -10.28
N VAL A 185 8.38 -4.23 -10.00
CA VAL A 185 8.54 -4.73 -8.63
C VAL A 185 10.02 -4.62 -8.25
N ILE A 186 10.30 -3.90 -7.17
CA ILE A 186 11.63 -3.66 -6.66
C ILE A 186 11.78 -4.39 -5.33
N THR A 187 12.54 -5.47 -5.33
CA THR A 187 12.92 -6.18 -4.12
C THR A 187 14.10 -5.47 -3.46
N TYR A 188 13.98 -5.18 -2.17
CA TYR A 188 15.07 -4.58 -1.42
C TYR A 188 15.29 -5.31 -0.10
N ASN A 189 16.53 -5.22 0.39
CA ASN A 189 16.88 -5.69 1.72
C ASN A 189 17.05 -4.49 2.64
N GLU A 190 16.31 -4.46 3.76
CA GLU A 190 16.41 -3.39 4.76
C GLU A 190 17.84 -3.18 5.30
N ALA A 191 18.67 -4.24 5.31
CA ALA A 191 20.06 -4.17 5.77
C ALA A 191 20.97 -3.31 4.86
N GLN A 192 20.54 -3.00 3.64
CA GLN A 192 21.26 -2.12 2.72
C GLN A 192 21.12 -0.63 3.10
N PHE A 193 20.19 -0.29 4.01
CA PHE A 193 19.89 1.07 4.40
C PHE A 193 20.21 1.31 5.87
N MET A 194 20.71 2.49 6.17
CA MET A 194 20.89 2.93 7.55
C MET A 194 19.52 3.16 8.20
N ARG A 195 19.27 2.47 9.30
CA ARG A 195 18.02 2.60 10.05
C ARG A 195 18.03 3.89 10.85
N LEU A 196 17.08 4.74 10.56
CA LEU A 196 16.82 5.97 11.32
C LEU A 196 15.42 5.90 11.94
N SER A 197 15.36 6.06 13.26
CA SER A 197 14.07 6.18 13.94
C SER A 197 13.34 7.44 13.46
N LYS A 198 12.01 7.48 13.64
CA LYS A 198 11.21 8.68 13.35
C LYS A 198 11.76 9.92 14.09
N VAL A 199 12.15 9.73 15.36
CA VAL A 199 12.74 10.81 16.19
C VAL A 199 14.07 11.27 15.60
N THR A 200 14.94 10.34 15.20
CA THR A 200 16.23 10.66 14.60
C THR A 200 16.04 11.40 13.27
N ARG A 201 15.13 10.95 12.41
CA ARG A 201 14.82 11.62 11.14
C ARG A 201 14.31 13.04 11.35
N ALA A 202 13.41 13.22 12.31
CA ALA A 202 12.87 14.54 12.67
C ALA A 202 13.96 15.44 13.26
N ASN A 203 14.76 14.96 14.21
CA ASN A 203 15.82 15.77 14.84
C ASN A 203 16.92 16.17 13.85
N LEU A 204 17.20 15.36 12.86
CA LEU A 204 18.15 15.68 11.77
C LEU A 204 17.51 16.50 10.65
N GLU A 205 16.22 16.81 10.74
CA GLU A 205 15.47 17.55 9.71
C GLU A 205 15.73 17.02 8.29
N LEU A 206 15.71 15.68 8.13
CA LEU A 206 16.08 15.06 6.85
C LEU A 206 15.04 15.32 5.76
N THR A 207 13.76 15.28 6.11
CA THR A 207 12.63 15.38 5.17
C THR A 207 11.68 16.54 5.46
N GLU A 208 11.59 16.96 6.73
CA GLU A 208 10.71 18.05 7.20
C GLU A 208 11.42 18.83 8.30
N THR A 209 11.23 20.14 8.34
CA THR A 209 11.75 21.00 9.41
C THR A 209 10.98 20.79 10.71
N LEU A 210 11.65 20.95 11.86
CA LEU A 210 11.02 20.83 13.19
C LEU A 210 9.94 21.89 13.41
N ARG A 211 10.15 23.10 12.85
CA ARG A 211 9.28 24.25 13.03
C ARG A 211 8.44 24.52 11.82
N GLY A 212 7.58 23.90 11.33
CA GLY A 212 6.74 24.23 10.17
C GLY A 212 6.42 23.03 9.30
N ARG A 213 7.16 21.93 9.48
CA ARG A 213 7.01 20.69 8.68
C ARG A 213 7.11 20.95 7.19
N GLU A 214 8.00 21.87 6.82
CA GLU A 214 8.27 22.24 5.43
C GLU A 214 9.45 21.46 4.89
N LYS A 215 9.44 21.17 3.59
CA LYS A 215 10.57 20.54 2.90
C LYS A 215 11.76 21.53 2.76
N ARG A 216 11.47 22.81 2.60
CA ARG A 216 12.49 23.85 2.46
C ARG A 216 13.34 23.96 3.72
N GLY A 217 14.67 23.89 3.55
CA GLY A 217 15.63 23.93 4.65
C GLY A 217 15.98 22.57 5.23
N THR A 218 15.51 21.47 4.64
CA THR A 218 15.90 20.09 5.01
C THR A 218 17.04 19.58 4.15
N LEU A 219 17.64 18.44 4.55
CA LEU A 219 18.64 17.76 3.72
C LEU A 219 18.06 17.36 2.36
N LEU A 220 16.84 16.87 2.33
CA LEU A 220 16.14 16.46 1.09
C LEU A 220 15.88 17.66 0.14
N TRP A 221 15.82 18.87 0.66
CA TRP A 221 15.63 20.07 -0.17
C TRP A 221 16.92 20.52 -0.86
N VAL A 222 18.08 20.20 -0.27
CA VAL A 222 19.40 20.58 -0.78
C VAL A 222 19.92 19.57 -1.82
N LEU A 223 19.49 18.29 -1.74
CA LEU A 223 19.82 17.23 -2.68
C LEU A 223 18.96 17.28 -3.93
#